data_07579a45dff688a03aa05662976580de
#
_entry.id   07579a45dff688a03aa05662976580de
#
_cell.length_a   1.000
_cell.length_b   1.000
_cell.length_c   1.000
_cell.angle_alpha   90.00
_cell.angle_beta   90.00
_cell.angle_gamma   90.00
#
_symmetry.space_group_name_H-M   'P 1'
#
loop_
_entity.id
_entity.type
_entity.pdbx_description
1 polymer ?
#
loop_
_entity_poly.entity_id
_entity_poly.type
_entity_poly.pdbx_seq_one_letter_code
_entity_poly.pdbx_strand_id
1 'polypeptide(L)'
;MLKIKSYVKVKSVAEAYELNQKKTACVLGGMVWLKMGNRNVSTAIDLSGLGLDTVRETEEEFVIGCMTSLHDLEIHEGLSAYTRGALKESLCHIVGVQFRNCATVGGSIFGRYGFSDVLTMFLALDSYVELYHAGRVPMSQFVNMPKDRDVLVNIIVKNTPLSCVYLSQRNTMTDFPVLTCAASLLEGKARTVIGARPGRAVILTDENGILKDFKEMTKKQRQAAVPAFSDYAAEHVTVGGNMRGSAQYRKLLTKVLTRRAWEALGDRKPESKLQSAVIETGGGRNED
;
A
#
# COMPACT_ATOMS: atom_id res chain seq x y z
N MET A 1 -2.54 -9.76 -27.96
CA MET A 1 -2.35 -10.90 -27.04
C MET A 1 -0.91 -10.94 -26.57
N LEU A 2 -0.67 -11.16 -25.28
CA LEU A 2 0.67 -11.37 -24.73
C LEU A 2 1.37 -12.56 -25.42
N LYS A 3 2.61 -12.36 -25.84
CA LYS A 3 3.44 -13.43 -26.42
C LYS A 3 4.71 -13.57 -25.58
N ILE A 4 5.00 -14.77 -25.10
CA ILE A 4 6.20 -15.11 -24.33
C ILE A 4 7.01 -16.10 -25.16
N LYS A 5 8.30 -15.79 -25.43
CA LYS A 5 9.18 -16.66 -26.20
C LYS A 5 9.86 -17.73 -25.33
N SER A 6 10.29 -17.35 -24.13
CA SER A 6 10.91 -18.25 -23.17
C SER A 6 10.43 -17.95 -21.75
N TYR A 7 10.45 -18.97 -20.91
CA TYR A 7 10.11 -18.90 -19.49
C TYR A 7 11.28 -19.46 -18.68
N VAL A 8 11.66 -18.74 -17.64
CA VAL A 8 12.75 -19.14 -16.74
C VAL A 8 12.28 -18.99 -15.30
N LYS A 9 12.20 -20.11 -14.59
CA LYS A 9 12.08 -20.11 -13.12
C LYS A 9 13.48 -20.00 -12.55
N VAL A 10 13.81 -18.83 -12.03
CA VAL A 10 15.16 -18.52 -11.54
C VAL A 10 15.47 -19.17 -10.22
N LYS A 11 16.76 -19.40 -9.96
CA LYS A 11 17.27 -19.98 -8.73
C LYS A 11 17.78 -18.95 -7.72
N SER A 12 17.92 -17.69 -8.15
CA SER A 12 18.33 -16.58 -7.30
C SER A 12 17.80 -15.24 -7.79
N VAL A 13 17.77 -14.24 -6.90
CA VAL A 13 17.44 -12.86 -7.28
C VAL A 13 18.51 -12.26 -8.19
N ALA A 14 19.78 -12.65 -8.02
CA ALA A 14 20.89 -12.25 -8.90
C ALA A 14 20.63 -12.69 -10.36
N GLU A 15 20.26 -13.95 -10.56
CA GLU A 15 19.89 -14.46 -11.89
C GLU A 15 18.69 -13.70 -12.48
N ALA A 16 17.68 -13.41 -11.65
CA ALA A 16 16.53 -12.61 -12.09
C ALA A 16 16.95 -11.22 -12.54
N TYR A 17 17.84 -10.56 -11.80
CA TYR A 17 18.35 -9.24 -12.13
C TYR A 17 19.11 -9.25 -13.45
N GLU A 18 20.05 -10.19 -13.63
CA GLU A 18 20.84 -10.33 -14.89
C GLU A 18 19.92 -10.53 -16.10
N LEU A 19 18.96 -11.44 -16.00
CA LEU A 19 18.00 -11.69 -17.09
C LEU A 19 17.13 -10.47 -17.37
N ASN A 20 16.76 -9.72 -16.34
CA ASN A 20 15.88 -8.56 -16.47
C ASN A 20 16.57 -7.36 -17.13
N GLN A 21 17.90 -7.32 -17.25
CA GLN A 21 18.61 -6.24 -17.95
C GLN A 21 18.26 -6.20 -19.45
N LYS A 22 17.80 -7.29 -20.04
CA LYS A 22 17.34 -7.33 -21.43
C LYS A 22 16.02 -6.57 -21.59
N LYS A 23 15.97 -5.61 -22.52
CA LYS A 23 14.83 -4.69 -22.74
C LYS A 23 13.46 -5.39 -22.87
N THR A 24 13.43 -6.58 -23.44
CA THR A 24 12.23 -7.36 -23.70
C THR A 24 11.96 -8.46 -22.66
N ALA A 25 12.81 -8.58 -21.63
CA ALA A 25 12.54 -9.45 -20.48
C ALA A 25 11.50 -8.81 -19.54
N CYS A 26 10.86 -9.64 -18.74
CA CYS A 26 9.85 -9.20 -17.80
C CYS A 26 9.80 -10.12 -16.58
N VAL A 27 9.98 -9.54 -15.39
CA VAL A 27 9.71 -10.23 -14.12
C VAL A 27 8.22 -10.43 -13.98
N LEU A 28 7.82 -11.65 -13.63
CA LEU A 28 6.43 -12.01 -13.42
C LEU A 28 6.02 -11.81 -11.94
N GLY A 29 4.93 -11.10 -11.72
CA GLY A 29 4.13 -11.23 -10.51
C GLY A 29 2.94 -12.16 -10.79
N GLY A 30 1.76 -11.84 -10.28
CA GLY A 30 0.55 -12.62 -10.51
C GLY A 30 -0.03 -12.61 -11.93
N MET A 31 0.62 -11.94 -12.86
CA MET A 31 0.26 -11.83 -14.29
C MET A 31 -1.12 -11.25 -14.60
N VAL A 32 -1.93 -10.87 -13.61
CA VAL A 32 -3.33 -10.45 -13.82
C VAL A 32 -3.49 -9.25 -14.76
N TRP A 33 -2.52 -8.32 -14.77
CA TRP A 33 -2.47 -7.23 -15.73
C TRP A 33 -1.67 -7.58 -16.98
N LEU A 34 -0.56 -8.27 -16.82
CA LEU A 34 0.35 -8.56 -17.93
C LEU A 34 -0.35 -9.39 -19.02
N LYS A 35 -1.15 -10.38 -18.63
CA LYS A 35 -1.87 -11.26 -19.57
C LYS A 35 -2.93 -10.53 -20.40
N MET A 36 -3.46 -9.42 -19.93
CA MET A 36 -4.45 -8.61 -20.64
C MET A 36 -3.83 -7.70 -21.71
N GLY A 37 -2.51 -7.56 -21.69
CA GLY A 37 -1.78 -6.73 -22.64
C GLY A 37 -1.44 -7.47 -23.95
N ASN A 38 -0.76 -6.74 -24.85
CA ASN A 38 -0.32 -7.25 -26.15
C ASN A 38 1.21 -7.22 -26.31
N ARG A 39 1.94 -7.26 -25.20
CA ARG A 39 3.41 -7.19 -25.18
C ARG A 39 4.04 -8.45 -25.77
N ASN A 40 5.20 -8.26 -26.43
CA ASN A 40 6.12 -9.34 -26.77
C ASN A 40 7.21 -9.41 -25.69
N VAL A 41 7.25 -10.52 -24.95
CA VAL A 41 8.21 -10.79 -23.88
C VAL A 41 9.19 -11.84 -24.38
N SER A 42 10.48 -11.50 -24.41
CA SER A 42 11.52 -12.46 -24.82
C SER A 42 11.74 -13.52 -23.75
N THR A 43 11.80 -13.09 -22.50
CA THR A 43 12.02 -13.97 -21.34
C THR A 43 11.09 -13.55 -20.22
N ALA A 44 10.22 -14.43 -19.85
CA ALA A 44 9.40 -14.31 -18.64
C ALA A 44 10.20 -14.88 -17.45
N ILE A 45 10.44 -14.06 -16.45
CA ILE A 45 11.28 -14.36 -15.28
C ILE A 45 10.37 -14.64 -14.11
N ASP A 46 10.36 -15.87 -13.64
CA ASP A 46 9.51 -16.31 -12.53
C ASP A 46 10.30 -16.42 -11.23
N LEU A 47 9.85 -15.70 -10.21
CA LEU A 47 10.43 -15.64 -8.87
C LEU A 47 9.81 -16.65 -7.88
N SER A 48 8.84 -17.46 -8.30
CA SER A 48 8.03 -18.32 -7.40
C SER A 48 8.82 -19.41 -6.65
N GLY A 49 10.08 -19.60 -6.97
CA GLY A 49 10.94 -20.57 -6.29
C GLY A 49 11.85 -19.97 -5.22
N LEU A 50 11.77 -18.67 -4.97
CA LEU A 50 12.74 -17.95 -4.14
C LEU A 50 12.26 -17.72 -2.70
N GLY A 51 11.08 -18.19 -2.30
CA GLY A 51 10.52 -17.98 -0.96
C GLY A 51 10.15 -16.50 -0.69
N LEU A 52 9.80 -15.75 -1.74
CA LEU A 52 9.43 -14.34 -1.66
C LEU A 52 7.90 -14.12 -1.54
N ASP A 53 7.17 -15.15 -1.12
CA ASP A 53 5.71 -15.18 -0.97
C ASP A 53 5.24 -15.24 0.48
N THR A 54 6.11 -14.83 1.41
CA THR A 54 5.85 -14.86 2.85
C THR A 54 5.91 -13.48 3.47
N VAL A 55 5.28 -13.32 4.64
CA VAL A 55 5.39 -12.15 5.51
C VAL A 55 6.13 -12.58 6.78
N ARG A 56 7.25 -11.94 7.07
CA ARG A 56 7.97 -12.10 8.33
C ARG A 56 7.69 -10.88 9.22
N GLU A 57 7.30 -11.16 10.44
CA GLU A 57 7.02 -10.16 11.46
C GLU A 57 8.12 -10.19 12.52
N THR A 58 8.65 -9.02 12.85
CA THR A 58 9.60 -8.81 13.94
C THR A 58 9.08 -7.67 14.83
N GLU A 59 9.74 -7.44 15.97
CA GLU A 59 9.40 -6.30 16.82
C GLU A 59 9.59 -4.95 16.12
N GLU A 60 10.49 -4.88 15.14
CA GLU A 60 10.87 -3.63 14.48
C GLU A 60 10.14 -3.40 13.14
N GLU A 61 9.83 -4.49 12.41
CA GLU A 61 9.29 -4.35 11.05
C GLU A 61 8.56 -5.61 10.56
N PHE A 62 7.67 -5.39 9.59
CA PHE A 62 7.11 -6.43 8.73
C PHE A 62 7.91 -6.46 7.42
N VAL A 63 8.45 -7.62 7.07
CA VAL A 63 9.15 -7.86 5.80
C VAL A 63 8.25 -8.72 4.93
N ILE A 64 7.71 -8.12 3.89
CA ILE A 64 6.71 -8.71 2.98
C ILE A 64 7.40 -9.04 1.67
N GLY A 65 7.52 -10.31 1.34
CA GLY A 65 8.09 -10.74 0.06
C GLY A 65 7.27 -10.24 -1.13
N CYS A 66 7.93 -9.88 -2.22
CA CYS A 66 7.26 -9.27 -3.38
C CYS A 66 6.23 -10.18 -4.07
N MET A 67 6.32 -11.49 -3.87
CA MET A 67 5.41 -12.50 -4.41
C MET A 67 4.23 -12.82 -3.48
N THR A 68 4.18 -12.24 -2.28
CA THR A 68 3.03 -12.39 -1.36
C THR A 68 1.76 -11.93 -2.06
N SER A 69 0.72 -12.75 -2.00
CA SER A 69 -0.56 -12.43 -2.63
C SER A 69 -1.28 -11.30 -1.92
N LEU A 70 -2.14 -10.56 -2.62
CA LEU A 70 -2.96 -9.53 -1.98
C LEU A 70 -3.95 -10.14 -0.99
N HIS A 71 -4.34 -11.42 -1.19
CA HIS A 71 -5.22 -12.11 -0.26
C HIS A 71 -4.51 -12.47 1.04
N ASP A 72 -3.27 -12.96 0.97
CA ASP A 72 -2.48 -13.25 2.17
C ASP A 72 -2.25 -12.00 3.01
N LEU A 73 -2.02 -10.84 2.35
CA LEU A 73 -1.95 -9.57 3.06
C LEU A 73 -3.29 -9.13 3.67
N GLU A 74 -4.41 -9.36 2.96
CA GLU A 74 -5.76 -9.02 3.43
C GLU A 74 -6.12 -9.74 4.74
N ILE A 75 -5.69 -11.00 4.86
CA ILE A 75 -6.00 -11.85 6.02
C ILE A 75 -4.89 -11.90 7.08
N HIS A 76 -3.75 -11.24 6.85
CA HIS A 76 -2.62 -11.28 7.78
C HIS A 76 -2.96 -10.57 9.10
N GLU A 77 -3.00 -11.33 10.19
CA GLU A 77 -3.45 -10.86 11.50
C GLU A 77 -2.58 -9.73 12.06
N GLY A 78 -1.25 -9.88 12.05
CA GLY A 78 -0.32 -8.86 12.57
C GLY A 78 -0.42 -7.53 11.82
N LEU A 79 -0.44 -7.55 10.48
CA LEU A 79 -0.63 -6.33 9.68
C LEU A 79 -2.02 -5.73 9.85
N SER A 80 -3.06 -6.56 10.01
CA SER A 80 -4.41 -6.08 10.28
C SER A 80 -4.50 -5.41 11.65
N ALA A 81 -3.90 -6.00 12.67
CA ALA A 81 -3.83 -5.42 14.02
C ALA A 81 -3.03 -4.10 14.02
N TYR A 82 -1.83 -4.09 13.42
CA TYR A 82 -0.97 -2.92 13.31
C TYR A 82 -1.67 -1.74 12.63
N THR A 83 -2.34 -2.00 11.50
CA THR A 83 -3.04 -0.96 10.73
C THR A 83 -4.49 -0.74 11.20
N ARG A 84 -4.95 -1.47 12.22
CA ARG A 84 -6.35 -1.46 12.70
C ARG A 84 -7.36 -1.68 11.57
N GLY A 85 -7.05 -2.62 10.69
CA GLY A 85 -7.88 -3.00 9.55
C GLY A 85 -7.76 -2.10 8.33
N ALA A 86 -7.00 -0.99 8.36
CA ALA A 86 -6.91 -0.09 7.22
C ALA A 86 -6.24 -0.76 6.00
N LEU A 87 -5.25 -1.64 6.20
CA LEU A 87 -4.65 -2.41 5.11
C LEU A 87 -5.69 -3.37 4.50
N LYS A 88 -6.41 -4.12 5.33
CA LYS A 88 -7.50 -5.00 4.87
C LYS A 88 -8.54 -4.22 4.05
N GLU A 89 -8.97 -3.06 4.54
CA GLU A 89 -9.93 -2.18 3.83
C GLU A 89 -9.40 -1.75 2.46
N SER A 90 -8.10 -1.49 2.33
CA SER A 90 -7.49 -1.12 1.04
C SER A 90 -7.45 -2.29 0.03
N LEU A 91 -7.58 -3.53 0.48
CA LEU A 91 -7.42 -4.73 -0.34
C LEU A 91 -8.76 -5.40 -0.67
N CYS A 92 -9.70 -5.45 0.27
CA CYS A 92 -10.92 -6.28 0.19
C CYS A 92 -11.81 -5.96 -1.01
N HIS A 93 -11.73 -4.76 -1.57
CA HIS A 93 -12.48 -4.33 -2.74
C HIS A 93 -11.75 -4.48 -4.08
N ILE A 94 -10.52 -5.00 -4.07
CA ILE A 94 -9.78 -5.26 -5.30
C ILE A 94 -10.34 -6.52 -5.97
N VAL A 95 -11.27 -6.32 -6.89
CA VAL A 95 -11.98 -7.35 -7.66
C VAL A 95 -12.59 -8.41 -6.73
N GLY A 96 -12.13 -9.65 -6.77
CA GLY A 96 -12.59 -10.76 -5.95
C GLY A 96 -11.42 -11.54 -5.33
N VAL A 97 -11.73 -12.47 -4.43
CA VAL A 97 -10.72 -13.30 -3.74
C VAL A 97 -9.84 -14.05 -4.74
N GLN A 98 -10.42 -14.60 -5.82
CA GLN A 98 -9.65 -15.31 -6.85
C GLN A 98 -8.61 -14.41 -7.53
N PHE A 99 -8.96 -13.15 -7.76
CA PHE A 99 -8.03 -12.18 -8.31
C PHE A 99 -6.92 -11.86 -7.30
N ARG A 100 -7.28 -11.63 -6.03
CA ARG A 100 -6.33 -11.30 -4.96
C ARG A 100 -5.39 -12.46 -4.62
N ASN A 101 -5.82 -13.71 -4.77
CA ASN A 101 -4.95 -14.88 -4.67
C ASN A 101 -3.87 -14.94 -5.76
N CYS A 102 -4.13 -14.37 -6.92
CA CYS A 102 -3.17 -14.30 -8.02
C CYS A 102 -2.33 -13.03 -8.00
N ALA A 103 -2.94 -11.88 -7.67
CA ALA A 103 -2.26 -10.60 -7.67
C ALA A 103 -1.24 -10.53 -6.53
N THR A 104 -0.01 -10.09 -6.84
CA THR A 104 1.06 -9.95 -5.84
C THR A 104 1.24 -8.50 -5.41
N VAL A 105 1.68 -8.31 -4.17
CA VAL A 105 2.00 -6.98 -3.64
C VAL A 105 3.11 -6.32 -4.46
N GLY A 106 4.15 -7.08 -4.82
CA GLY A 106 5.24 -6.59 -5.66
C GLY A 106 4.77 -6.09 -7.02
N GLY A 107 3.87 -6.84 -7.69
CA GLY A 107 3.27 -6.42 -8.95
C GLY A 107 2.46 -5.13 -8.83
N SER A 108 1.73 -4.96 -7.73
CA SER A 108 0.94 -3.77 -7.45
C SER A 108 1.81 -2.54 -7.15
N ILE A 109 2.88 -2.70 -6.36
CA ILE A 109 3.80 -1.62 -5.97
C ILE A 109 4.73 -1.25 -7.12
N PHE A 110 5.41 -2.23 -7.74
CA PHE A 110 6.35 -1.97 -8.83
C PHE A 110 5.66 -1.40 -10.07
N GLY A 111 4.41 -1.81 -10.32
CA GLY A 111 3.58 -1.30 -11.40
C GLY A 111 3.31 0.20 -11.32
N ARG A 112 3.26 0.77 -10.13
CA ARG A 112 2.98 2.19 -9.84
C ARG A 112 1.76 2.69 -10.59
N TYR A 113 0.70 1.87 -10.59
CA TYR A 113 -0.54 2.20 -11.30
C TYR A 113 -1.27 3.35 -10.61
N GLY A 114 -1.85 4.26 -11.42
CA GLY A 114 -2.56 5.42 -10.92
C GLY A 114 -3.86 5.10 -10.15
N PHE A 115 -4.33 3.86 -10.21
CA PHE A 115 -5.53 3.37 -9.52
C PHE A 115 -5.21 2.45 -8.33
N SER A 116 -3.93 2.35 -7.93
CA SER A 116 -3.49 1.36 -6.93
C SER A 116 -3.95 1.74 -5.52
N ASP A 117 -4.88 0.98 -4.99
CA ASP A 117 -5.27 1.00 -3.58
C ASP A 117 -4.06 0.65 -2.70
N VAL A 118 -3.34 -0.40 -3.08
CA VAL A 118 -2.13 -0.90 -2.39
C VAL A 118 -1.09 0.22 -2.22
N LEU A 119 -0.72 0.88 -3.32
CA LEU A 119 0.28 1.95 -3.28
C LEU A 119 -0.17 3.13 -2.42
N THR A 120 -1.47 3.49 -2.47
CA THR A 120 -2.03 4.55 -1.62
C THR A 120 -1.89 4.22 -0.14
N MET A 121 -2.21 2.98 0.24
CA MET A 121 -2.10 2.54 1.64
C MET A 121 -0.64 2.48 2.10
N PHE A 122 0.26 1.87 1.32
CA PHE A 122 1.67 1.77 1.72
C PHE A 122 2.36 3.14 1.80
N LEU A 123 1.99 4.13 0.99
CA LEU A 123 2.49 5.50 1.11
C LEU A 123 2.05 6.20 2.41
N ALA A 124 0.96 5.76 3.03
CA ALA A 124 0.52 6.28 4.32
C ALA A 124 1.26 5.64 5.51
N LEU A 125 1.98 4.55 5.29
CA LEU A 125 2.80 3.86 6.29
C LEU A 125 4.26 4.33 6.24
N ASP A 126 5.02 4.02 7.28
CA ASP A 126 6.49 4.09 7.23
C ASP A 126 7.00 2.86 6.49
N SER A 127 7.05 2.95 5.19
CA SER A 127 7.30 1.82 4.31
C SER A 127 8.42 2.08 3.31
N TYR A 128 9.05 0.97 2.92
CA TYR A 128 10.19 0.94 2.00
C TYR A 128 10.01 -0.19 1.00
N VAL A 129 10.63 -0.05 -0.15
CA VAL A 129 10.92 -1.17 -1.05
C VAL A 129 12.36 -1.60 -0.88
N GLU A 130 12.60 -2.89 -0.95
CA GLU A 130 13.95 -3.45 -1.04
C GLU A 130 14.16 -3.94 -2.47
N LEU A 131 15.03 -3.25 -3.17
CA LEU A 131 15.43 -3.55 -4.53
C LEU A 131 16.76 -4.30 -4.52
N TYR A 132 16.96 -5.23 -5.44
CA TYR A 132 18.17 -6.05 -5.47
C TYR A 132 19.44 -5.21 -5.62
N HIS A 133 19.44 -4.24 -6.54
CA HIS A 133 20.61 -3.42 -6.82
C HIS A 133 20.62 -2.12 -6.00
N ALA A 134 19.50 -1.40 -5.95
CA ALA A 134 19.41 -0.11 -5.25
C ALA A 134 19.25 -0.25 -3.72
N GLY A 135 19.02 -1.46 -3.21
CA GLY A 135 18.80 -1.69 -1.79
C GLY A 135 17.49 -1.12 -1.26
N ARG A 136 17.49 -0.70 0.00
CA ARG A 136 16.29 -0.18 0.67
C ARG A 136 16.02 1.26 0.28
N VAL A 137 14.85 1.52 -0.30
CA VAL A 137 14.40 2.84 -0.77
C VAL A 137 13.06 3.20 -0.12
N PRO A 138 12.90 4.38 0.49
CA PRO A 138 11.61 4.82 1.02
C PRO A 138 10.51 4.79 -0.06
N MET A 139 9.30 4.32 0.30
CA MET A 139 8.18 4.22 -0.64
C MET A 139 7.85 5.59 -1.28
N SER A 140 7.97 6.67 -0.52
CA SER A 140 7.76 8.05 -0.97
C SER A 140 8.74 8.50 -2.06
N GLN A 141 9.98 7.98 -2.04
CA GLN A 141 10.95 8.20 -3.10
C GLN A 141 10.69 7.27 -4.28
N PHE A 142 10.50 5.97 -3.99
CA PHE A 142 10.30 4.95 -4.99
C PHE A 142 9.15 5.27 -5.95
N VAL A 143 8.03 5.82 -5.45
CA VAL A 143 6.87 6.15 -6.29
C VAL A 143 7.23 7.17 -7.39
N ASN A 144 8.21 8.04 -7.15
CA ASN A 144 8.64 9.09 -8.07
C ASN A 144 9.86 8.70 -8.92
N MET A 145 10.57 7.62 -8.59
CA MET A 145 11.71 7.14 -9.37
C MET A 145 11.29 6.77 -10.80
N PRO A 146 12.17 6.96 -11.78
CA PRO A 146 11.96 6.42 -13.11
C PRO A 146 11.85 4.89 -13.04
N LYS A 147 11.12 4.30 -13.98
CA LYS A 147 11.06 2.83 -14.10
C LYS A 147 12.41 2.34 -14.64
N ASP A 148 13.03 1.47 -13.89
CA ASP A 148 14.28 0.80 -14.23
C ASP A 148 14.08 -0.71 -14.42
N ARG A 149 15.18 -1.46 -14.39
CA ARG A 149 15.21 -2.91 -14.52
C ARG A 149 15.70 -3.62 -13.28
N ASP A 150 15.63 -2.94 -12.14
CA ASP A 150 15.90 -3.58 -10.88
C ASP A 150 14.82 -4.60 -10.53
N VAL A 151 15.09 -5.46 -9.59
CA VAL A 151 14.17 -6.49 -9.10
C VAL A 151 13.71 -6.11 -7.69
N LEU A 152 12.41 -5.94 -7.52
CA LEU A 152 11.81 -5.76 -6.21
C LEU A 152 11.83 -7.10 -5.47
N VAL A 153 12.44 -7.11 -4.29
CA VAL A 153 12.60 -8.31 -3.45
C VAL A 153 11.57 -8.30 -2.32
N ASN A 154 11.57 -7.24 -1.53
CA ASN A 154 10.66 -7.11 -0.39
C ASN A 154 10.01 -5.73 -0.33
N ILE A 155 8.87 -5.67 0.33
CA ILE A 155 8.26 -4.44 0.85
C ILE A 155 8.41 -4.49 2.37
N ILE A 156 8.89 -3.41 2.96
CA ILE A 156 9.14 -3.32 4.39
C ILE A 156 8.23 -2.27 4.99
N VAL A 157 7.60 -2.60 6.10
CA VAL A 157 6.80 -1.66 6.90
C VAL A 157 7.39 -1.62 8.30
N LYS A 158 7.82 -0.45 8.76
CA LYS A 158 8.32 -0.27 10.12
C LYS A 158 7.19 -0.38 11.14
N ASN A 159 7.45 -1.09 12.23
CA ASN A 159 6.51 -1.23 13.33
C ASN A 159 6.60 -0.04 14.31
N THR A 160 6.39 1.16 13.76
CA THR A 160 6.38 2.42 14.52
C THR A 160 4.97 2.76 15.01
N PRO A 161 4.82 3.60 16.07
CA PRO A 161 3.49 4.01 16.54
C PRO A 161 2.64 4.61 15.42
N LEU A 162 1.54 3.95 15.12
CA LEU A 162 0.67 4.26 13.98
C LEU A 162 -0.80 4.37 14.40
N SER A 163 -1.48 5.35 13.85
CA SER A 163 -2.94 5.31 13.66
C SER A 163 -3.24 5.65 12.22
N CYS A 164 -4.01 4.84 11.51
CA CYS A 164 -4.30 5.08 10.10
C CYS A 164 -5.73 4.69 9.73
N VAL A 165 -6.23 5.31 8.66
CA VAL A 165 -7.54 5.04 8.07
C VAL A 165 -7.37 5.00 6.56
N TYR A 166 -8.07 4.08 5.92
CA TYR A 166 -8.17 4.02 4.46
C TYR A 166 -9.63 4.15 4.04
N LEU A 167 -9.89 4.98 3.02
CA LEU A 167 -11.21 5.19 2.44
C LEU A 167 -11.09 5.19 0.91
N SER A 168 -12.11 4.67 0.24
CA SER A 168 -12.21 4.76 -1.23
C SER A 168 -13.64 5.07 -1.66
N GLN A 169 -13.76 5.78 -2.78
CA GLN A 169 -15.02 5.91 -3.51
C GLN A 169 -14.95 5.11 -4.79
N ARG A 170 -15.95 4.26 -5.02
CA ARG A 170 -16.07 3.39 -6.19
C ARG A 170 -17.47 3.53 -6.80
N ASN A 171 -17.61 3.27 -8.09
CA ASN A 171 -18.92 3.24 -8.75
C ASN A 171 -19.65 1.94 -8.43
N THR A 172 -18.94 0.82 -8.37
CA THR A 172 -19.40 -0.46 -7.86
C THR A 172 -18.38 -1.03 -6.89
N MET A 173 -18.78 -1.94 -6.01
CA MET A 173 -17.98 -2.42 -4.89
C MET A 173 -16.59 -2.95 -5.29
N THR A 174 -16.48 -3.61 -6.43
CA THR A 174 -15.25 -4.25 -6.92
C THR A 174 -14.61 -3.58 -8.13
N ASP A 175 -15.14 -2.41 -8.57
CA ASP A 175 -14.53 -1.62 -9.64
C ASP A 175 -13.26 -0.91 -9.14
N PHE A 176 -12.48 -0.39 -10.09
CA PHE A 176 -11.39 0.54 -9.75
C PHE A 176 -11.92 1.75 -8.99
N PRO A 177 -11.16 2.27 -8.01
CA PRO A 177 -11.60 3.44 -7.29
C PRO A 177 -11.68 4.68 -8.19
N VAL A 178 -12.68 5.49 -7.93
CA VAL A 178 -12.77 6.86 -8.47
C VAL A 178 -11.74 7.74 -7.78
N LEU A 179 -11.62 7.61 -6.45
CA LEU A 179 -10.60 8.25 -5.61
C LEU A 179 -10.32 7.38 -4.39
N THR A 180 -9.08 7.40 -3.94
CA THR A 180 -8.65 6.78 -2.68
C THR A 180 -8.03 7.82 -1.76
N CYS A 181 -8.23 7.65 -0.45
CA CYS A 181 -7.64 8.49 0.58
C CYS A 181 -7.14 7.61 1.72
N ALA A 182 -5.88 7.74 2.07
CA ALA A 182 -5.33 7.18 3.29
C ALA A 182 -4.82 8.31 4.18
N ALA A 183 -5.20 8.29 5.44
CA ALA A 183 -4.71 9.23 6.45
C ALA A 183 -4.01 8.47 7.56
N SER A 184 -2.90 8.99 8.03
CA SER A 184 -2.14 8.39 9.13
C SER A 184 -1.50 9.42 10.05
N LEU A 185 -1.35 9.00 11.30
CA LEU A 185 -0.49 9.63 12.28
C LEU A 185 0.70 8.67 12.52
N LEU A 186 1.84 9.00 11.96
CA LEU A 186 3.09 8.29 12.12
C LEU A 186 3.93 9.01 13.18
N GLU A 187 4.18 8.35 14.30
CA GLU A 187 4.89 8.99 15.43
C GLU A 187 4.28 10.37 15.80
N GLY A 188 2.96 10.48 15.68
CA GLY A 188 2.23 11.74 15.92
C GLY A 188 2.20 12.71 14.75
N LYS A 189 2.98 12.48 13.67
CA LYS A 189 3.00 13.36 12.48
C LYS A 189 1.88 13.00 11.51
N ALA A 190 1.13 14.00 11.09
CA ALA A 190 0.05 13.85 10.12
C ALA A 190 0.57 13.56 8.72
N ARG A 191 -0.02 12.57 8.06
CA ARG A 191 0.24 12.25 6.65
C ARG A 191 -1.09 11.93 5.96
N THR A 192 -1.30 12.50 4.78
CA THR A 192 -2.47 12.22 3.95
C THR A 192 -2.02 11.80 2.57
N VAL A 193 -2.60 10.76 2.03
CA VAL A 193 -2.27 10.24 0.70
C VAL A 193 -3.53 10.19 -0.14
N ILE A 194 -3.49 10.77 -1.34
CA ILE A 194 -4.59 10.74 -2.31
C ILE A 194 -4.15 9.95 -3.53
N GLY A 195 -4.91 8.90 -3.85
CA GLY A 195 -4.69 8.04 -5.01
C GLY A 195 -5.89 7.99 -5.94
N ALA A 196 -5.78 7.22 -7.02
CA ALA A 196 -6.81 7.09 -8.07
C ALA A 196 -7.25 8.43 -8.70
N ARG A 197 -6.35 9.41 -8.75
CA ARG A 197 -6.61 10.81 -9.14
C ARG A 197 -6.43 11.17 -10.63
N PRO A 198 -6.62 10.45 -11.65
CA PRO A 198 -5.85 9.69 -12.64
C PRO A 198 -4.39 10.13 -12.72
N GLY A 199 -3.62 9.52 -11.87
CA GLY A 199 -2.18 9.73 -11.71
C GLY A 199 -1.73 8.92 -10.51
N ARG A 200 -0.43 8.82 -10.29
CA ARG A 200 0.10 8.10 -9.13
C ARG A 200 -0.42 8.71 -7.84
N ALA A 201 -0.54 7.89 -6.82
CA ALA A 201 -0.86 8.37 -5.47
C ALA A 201 0.21 9.40 -5.03
N VAL A 202 -0.23 10.42 -4.30
CA VAL A 202 0.60 11.53 -3.83
C VAL A 202 0.41 11.71 -2.33
N ILE A 203 1.51 11.95 -1.64
CA ILE A 203 1.49 12.40 -0.25
C ILE A 203 1.21 13.90 -0.27
N LEU A 204 0.16 14.32 0.42
CA LEU A 204 -0.13 15.72 0.67
C LEU A 204 0.60 16.18 1.93
N THR A 205 1.45 17.17 1.79
CA THR A 205 2.14 17.82 2.89
C THR A 205 1.26 18.91 3.48
N ASP A 206 1.13 18.93 4.80
CA ASP A 206 0.47 20.02 5.53
C ASP A 206 1.46 21.18 5.76
N GLU A 207 1.66 21.99 4.73
CA GLU A 207 2.63 23.10 4.76
C GLU A 207 2.24 24.20 5.75
N ASN A 208 0.95 24.33 6.03
CA ASN A 208 0.42 25.33 6.94
C ASN A 208 0.33 24.88 8.40
N GLY A 209 0.67 23.59 8.65
CA GLY A 209 0.60 23.01 9.99
C GLY A 209 -0.82 22.94 10.59
N ILE A 210 -1.85 22.85 9.74
CA ILE A 210 -3.27 22.81 10.14
C ILE A 210 -3.55 21.60 11.07
N LEU A 211 -2.89 20.48 10.80
CA LEU A 211 -3.00 19.24 11.58
C LEU A 211 -1.80 19.02 12.51
N LYS A 212 -0.99 20.04 12.74
CA LYS A 212 0.13 19.94 13.68
C LYS A 212 -0.40 19.57 15.05
N ASP A 213 0.26 18.61 15.70
CA ASP A 213 -0.09 18.12 17.03
C ASP A 213 -1.56 17.62 17.12
N PHE A 214 -2.07 16.99 16.05
CA PHE A 214 -3.46 16.55 15.93
C PHE A 214 -3.92 15.67 17.11
N LYS A 215 -3.05 14.83 17.66
CA LYS A 215 -3.36 14.00 18.82
C LYS A 215 -3.75 14.83 20.06
N GLU A 216 -3.05 15.94 20.26
CA GLU A 216 -3.18 16.81 21.42
C GLU A 216 -4.36 17.81 21.28
N MET A 217 -4.89 17.96 20.07
CA MET A 217 -6.02 18.85 19.81
C MET A 217 -7.26 18.43 20.60
N THR A 218 -7.93 19.40 21.21
CA THR A 218 -9.27 19.24 21.77
C THR A 218 -10.29 18.91 20.66
N LYS A 219 -11.42 18.35 21.03
CA LYS A 219 -12.51 18.08 20.07
C LYS A 219 -12.92 19.33 19.29
N LYS A 220 -12.99 20.49 19.93
CA LYS A 220 -13.32 21.77 19.28
C LYS A 220 -12.25 22.21 18.27
N GLN A 221 -10.97 22.03 18.60
CA GLN A 221 -9.88 22.32 17.67
C GLN A 221 -9.91 21.40 16.45
N ARG A 222 -10.13 20.09 16.66
CA ARG A 222 -10.28 19.15 15.54
C ARG A 222 -11.48 19.47 14.64
N GLN A 223 -12.60 19.89 15.22
CA GLN A 223 -13.78 20.31 14.47
C GLN A 223 -13.53 21.53 13.59
N ALA A 224 -12.56 22.38 13.93
CA ALA A 224 -12.13 23.49 13.08
C ALA A 224 -11.02 23.09 12.09
N ALA A 225 -10.00 22.35 12.54
CA ALA A 225 -8.84 21.98 11.73
C ALA A 225 -9.18 21.01 10.60
N VAL A 226 -10.03 19.99 10.85
CA VAL A 226 -10.33 18.96 9.85
C VAL A 226 -11.05 19.52 8.62
N PRO A 227 -12.11 20.35 8.71
CA PRO A 227 -12.67 21.01 7.54
C PRO A 227 -11.65 21.90 6.80
N ALA A 228 -10.88 22.72 7.53
CA ALA A 228 -9.87 23.59 6.94
C ALA A 228 -8.81 22.79 6.16
N PHE A 229 -8.31 21.68 6.73
CA PHE A 229 -7.36 20.81 6.03
C PHE A 229 -8.01 20.10 4.84
N SER A 230 -9.28 19.73 4.91
CA SER A 230 -9.96 19.11 3.77
C SER A 230 -10.16 20.08 2.60
N ASP A 231 -10.35 21.38 2.86
CA ASP A 231 -10.37 22.42 1.83
C ASP A 231 -8.98 22.62 1.24
N TYR A 232 -7.96 22.73 2.08
CA TYR A 232 -6.56 22.76 1.65
C TYR A 232 -6.21 21.56 0.74
N ALA A 233 -6.60 20.34 1.11
CA ALA A 233 -6.36 19.15 0.32
C ALA A 233 -7.00 19.24 -1.08
N ALA A 234 -8.25 19.71 -1.16
CA ALA A 234 -8.96 19.87 -2.42
C ALA A 234 -8.33 20.94 -3.34
N GLU A 235 -7.65 21.92 -2.78
CA GLU A 235 -6.98 22.98 -3.53
C GLU A 235 -5.59 22.57 -4.02
N HIS A 236 -4.84 21.80 -3.22
CA HIS A 236 -3.43 21.49 -3.49
C HIS A 236 -3.22 20.14 -4.18
N VAL A 237 -4.20 19.23 -4.17
CA VAL A 237 -4.09 17.96 -4.87
C VAL A 237 -4.57 18.09 -6.32
N THR A 238 -3.65 17.95 -7.26
CA THR A 238 -3.99 17.88 -8.69
C THR A 238 -4.75 16.58 -9.00
N VAL A 239 -5.94 16.70 -9.52
CA VAL A 239 -6.79 15.58 -9.94
C VAL A 239 -7.18 15.72 -11.41
N GLY A 240 -7.29 14.59 -12.12
CA GLY A 240 -7.74 14.54 -13.51
C GLY A 240 -9.12 13.93 -13.66
N GLY A 241 -9.63 13.93 -14.91
CA GLY A 241 -10.86 13.25 -15.30
C GLY A 241 -10.58 11.98 -16.10
N ASN A 242 -11.49 11.02 -16.06
CA ASN A 242 -11.57 9.86 -16.95
C ASN A 242 -13.00 9.31 -16.98
N MET A 243 -13.23 8.14 -17.63
CA MET A 243 -14.53 7.51 -17.74
C MET A 243 -15.23 7.21 -16.39
N ARG A 244 -14.48 7.14 -15.26
CA ARG A 244 -15.04 6.85 -13.92
C ARG A 244 -15.50 8.08 -13.17
N GLY A 245 -14.99 9.25 -13.51
CA GLY A 245 -15.37 10.49 -12.86
C GLY A 245 -14.64 11.71 -13.42
N SER A 246 -15.28 12.86 -13.34
CA SER A 246 -14.70 14.14 -13.75
C SER A 246 -13.64 14.63 -12.74
N ALA A 247 -12.80 15.58 -13.16
CA ALA A 247 -11.86 16.25 -12.27
C ALA A 247 -12.58 17.01 -11.15
N GLN A 248 -13.72 17.65 -11.46
CA GLN A 248 -14.52 18.36 -10.46
C GLN A 248 -15.07 17.41 -9.40
N TYR A 249 -15.59 16.25 -9.81
CA TYR A 249 -16.06 15.22 -8.86
C TYR A 249 -14.93 14.72 -7.97
N ARG A 250 -13.74 14.45 -8.53
CA ARG A 250 -12.58 14.02 -7.74
C ARG A 250 -12.09 15.11 -6.79
N LYS A 251 -12.16 16.38 -7.18
CA LYS A 251 -11.83 17.49 -6.28
C LYS A 251 -12.78 17.52 -5.08
N LEU A 252 -14.09 17.34 -5.32
CA LEU A 252 -15.08 17.20 -4.26
C LEU A 252 -14.81 15.97 -3.37
N LEU A 253 -14.52 14.82 -3.99
CA LEU A 253 -14.19 13.59 -3.25
C LEU A 253 -12.90 13.75 -2.42
N THR A 254 -11.90 14.48 -2.91
CA THR A 254 -10.67 14.76 -2.15
C THR A 254 -11.04 15.47 -0.84
N LYS A 255 -11.88 16.50 -0.91
CA LYS A 255 -12.38 17.19 0.29
C LYS A 255 -13.14 16.24 1.22
N VAL A 256 -14.12 15.50 0.70
CA VAL A 256 -15.00 14.65 1.48
C VAL A 256 -14.26 13.48 2.13
N LEU A 257 -13.41 12.76 1.37
CA LEU A 257 -12.70 11.61 1.91
C LEU A 257 -11.61 12.03 2.89
N THR A 258 -10.89 13.13 2.63
CA THR A 258 -9.92 13.69 3.58
C THR A 258 -10.61 14.05 4.89
N ARG A 259 -11.73 14.76 4.82
CA ARG A 259 -12.50 15.12 6.03
C ARG A 259 -12.91 13.88 6.82
N ARG A 260 -13.55 12.89 6.18
CA ARG A 260 -14.01 11.65 6.83
C ARG A 260 -12.86 10.84 7.42
N ALA A 261 -11.71 10.78 6.75
CA ALA A 261 -10.56 10.06 7.25
C ALA A 261 -9.99 10.69 8.52
N TRP A 262 -9.87 12.02 8.57
CA TRP A 262 -9.39 12.74 9.75
C TRP A 262 -10.41 12.79 10.89
N GLU A 263 -11.71 12.87 10.61
CA GLU A 263 -12.76 12.69 11.61
C GLU A 263 -12.66 11.30 12.26
N ALA A 264 -12.56 10.24 11.44
CA ALA A 264 -12.42 8.88 11.93
C ALA A 264 -11.14 8.65 12.76
N LEU A 265 -10.02 9.30 12.41
CA LEU A 265 -8.81 9.27 13.23
C LEU A 265 -8.97 10.01 14.55
N GLY A 266 -9.69 11.13 14.54
CA GLY A 266 -9.96 11.92 15.74
C GLY A 266 -10.89 11.23 16.76
N ASP A 267 -11.81 10.40 16.28
CA ASP A 267 -12.76 9.66 17.11
C ASP A 267 -12.17 8.35 17.69
N ARG A 268 -11.02 7.88 17.20
CA ARG A 268 -10.35 6.69 17.72
C ARG A 268 -9.80 6.98 19.12
N LYS A 269 -10.21 6.15 20.09
CA LYS A 269 -9.68 6.21 21.46
C LYS A 269 -8.16 5.97 21.41
N PRO A 270 -7.36 6.71 22.23
CA PRO A 270 -5.95 6.39 22.42
C PRO A 270 -5.83 4.95 22.91
N GLU A 271 -4.79 4.24 22.49
CA GLU A 271 -4.50 2.91 23.01
C GLU A 271 -4.28 2.98 24.51
N SER A 272 -5.14 2.30 25.28
CA SER A 272 -4.67 1.68 26.49
C SER A 272 -3.62 0.66 26.04
N LYS A 273 -2.37 0.77 26.55
CA LYS A 273 -1.29 -0.18 26.30
C LYS A 273 -1.87 -1.58 26.26
N LEU A 274 -1.88 -2.20 25.09
CA LEU A 274 -2.13 -3.63 24.97
C LEU A 274 -1.00 -4.28 25.76
N GLN A 275 -1.32 -4.77 26.96
CA GLN A 275 -0.46 -5.64 27.72
C GLN A 275 -0.11 -6.79 26.80
N SER A 276 1.18 -6.96 26.56
CA SER A 276 1.78 -8.19 26.06
C SER A 276 1.24 -9.32 26.94
N ALA A 277 0.20 -10.00 26.49
CA ALA A 277 -0.20 -11.29 27.02
C ALA A 277 0.89 -12.28 26.57
N VAL A 278 1.91 -12.40 27.41
CA VAL A 278 2.81 -13.55 27.41
C VAL A 278 1.92 -14.74 27.72
N ILE A 279 1.63 -15.52 26.70
CA ILE A 279 1.07 -16.85 26.89
C ILE A 279 2.21 -17.69 27.47
N GLU A 280 2.30 -17.74 28.78
CA GLU A 280 3.03 -18.80 29.48
C GLU A 280 2.33 -20.12 29.18
N THR A 281 2.84 -20.84 28.20
CA THR A 281 2.55 -22.26 28.04
C THR A 281 3.23 -22.98 29.17
N GLY A 282 2.53 -23.09 30.30
CA GLY A 282 2.91 -23.96 31.41
C GLY A 282 2.89 -25.40 30.95
N GLY A 283 4.04 -25.95 30.63
CA GLY A 283 4.25 -27.37 30.50
C GLY A 283 4.16 -28.03 31.87
N GLY A 284 3.01 -28.57 32.20
CA GLY A 284 2.84 -29.52 33.30
C GLY A 284 2.85 -30.96 32.74
N ARG A 285 4.00 -31.61 32.75
CA ARG A 285 4.03 -33.08 32.74
C ARG A 285 3.63 -33.51 34.15
N ASN A 286 2.56 -34.27 34.27
CA ASN A 286 2.40 -35.19 35.37
C ASN A 286 2.63 -36.59 34.81
N GLU A 287 3.71 -37.18 35.26
CA GLU A 287 3.88 -38.64 35.36
C GLU A 287 2.93 -39.13 36.45
N ASP A 288 2.11 -40.09 36.10
CA ASP A 288 1.82 -41.32 36.88
C ASP A 288 1.04 -42.28 35.96
#